data_c21d28f95f7a5c7e61fce4574d5a54a5
#
_entry.id   c21d28f95f7a5c7e61fce4574d5a54a5
#
_cell.length_a   1.000
_cell.length_b   1.000
_cell.length_c   1.000
_cell.angle_alpha   90.00
_cell.angle_beta   90.00
_cell.angle_gamma   90.00
#
_symmetry.space_group_name_H-M   'P 1'
#
loop_
_entity.id
_entity.type
_entity.pdbx_description
1 polymer ?
#
loop_
_entity_poly.entity_id
_entity_poly.type
_entity_poly.pdbx_seq_one_letter_code
_entity_poly.pdbx_strand_id
1 'polypeptide(L)'
;MKYNTYKTLFYAGLLSFSVGFCMTSCEDYLDKSPESTVSEEDAFKNFRNFQGFIEEIYNCIPDKEKCNYCTSWNWGDDELFNSMGDGHMTHQADLGNFRAWQSNGQCWLYRDSSNPASTNAFDHSLWPHSWYCIRKANVGLANLDKMVGTQEEKDMIAGQLYFFRAWWHFELMTYWGGLPYVDQVLDATQELNLPRLSYQECADKAAADFRRAADLLPIDWDKTSIGKAMEGKNQLRVNKIMALGYLGKNYLWAGSPLMKNGAQLGGANAYNYDEEYCKKAAQAFGELLTLVEGGQTQYALAEFK
;
A
#
# COMPACT_ATOMS: atom_id res chain seq x y z
N MET A 1 32.92 64.34 -41.04
CA MET A 1 31.67 64.05 -40.28
C MET A 1 30.78 62.96 -40.84
N LYS A 2 30.81 62.66 -42.15
CA LYS A 2 29.90 61.63 -42.74
C LYS A 2 30.31 60.19 -42.48
N TYR A 3 31.57 59.87 -42.24
CA TYR A 3 32.05 58.49 -42.08
C TYR A 3 31.62 57.83 -40.76
N ASN A 4 31.48 58.58 -39.70
CA ASN A 4 31.02 58.05 -38.42
C ASN A 4 29.53 57.72 -38.36
N THR A 5 28.71 58.46 -39.15
CA THR A 5 27.26 58.21 -39.23
C THR A 5 26.93 56.88 -39.86
N TYR A 6 27.66 56.45 -40.87
CA TYR A 6 27.47 55.14 -41.52
C TYR A 6 27.90 53.96 -40.67
N LYS A 7 28.97 54.13 -39.86
CA LYS A 7 29.38 53.09 -38.90
C LYS A 7 28.29 52.89 -37.82
N THR A 8 27.74 53.99 -37.29
CA THR A 8 26.70 53.92 -36.25
C THR A 8 25.41 53.32 -36.80
N LEU A 9 25.02 53.62 -38.05
CA LEU A 9 23.87 52.99 -38.68
C LEU A 9 24.10 51.50 -38.98
N PHE A 10 25.33 51.08 -39.37
CA PHE A 10 25.68 49.67 -39.60
C PHE A 10 25.64 48.86 -38.32
N TYR A 11 26.18 49.38 -37.20
CA TYR A 11 26.11 48.72 -35.90
C TYR A 11 24.69 48.70 -35.31
N ALA A 12 23.90 49.73 -35.52
CA ALA A 12 22.48 49.73 -35.12
C ALA A 12 21.66 48.69 -35.93
N GLY A 13 21.94 48.53 -37.22
CA GLY A 13 21.31 47.50 -38.07
C GLY A 13 21.71 46.08 -37.66
N LEU A 14 23.01 45.86 -37.29
CA LEU A 14 23.50 44.61 -36.82
C LEU A 14 22.88 44.21 -35.45
N LEU A 15 22.74 45.19 -34.55
CA LEU A 15 22.11 44.97 -33.26
C LEU A 15 20.62 44.66 -33.38
N SER A 16 19.90 45.33 -34.30
CA SER A 16 18.48 45.05 -34.57
C SER A 16 18.26 43.68 -35.20
N PHE A 17 19.19 43.21 -36.03
CA PHE A 17 19.11 41.89 -36.63
C PHE A 17 19.41 40.76 -35.67
N SER A 18 20.32 40.94 -34.71
CA SER A 18 20.62 39.95 -33.66
C SER A 18 19.51 39.83 -32.60
N VAL A 19 18.76 40.91 -32.29
CA VAL A 19 17.63 40.86 -31.36
C VAL A 19 16.41 40.17 -32.01
N GLY A 20 16.22 40.28 -33.35
CA GLY A 20 15.14 39.60 -34.05
C GLY A 20 15.27 38.06 -34.11
N PHE A 21 16.50 37.52 -34.00
CA PHE A 21 16.76 36.07 -34.00
C PHE A 21 16.62 35.40 -32.65
N CYS A 22 16.58 36.15 -31.57
CA CYS A 22 16.41 35.59 -30.20
C CYS A 22 14.95 35.42 -29.77
N MET A 23 13.98 35.79 -30.60
CA MET A 23 12.55 35.73 -30.27
C MET A 23 11.83 34.50 -30.87
N THR A 24 12.53 33.62 -31.57
CA THR A 24 12.01 32.28 -31.84
C THR A 24 12.34 31.38 -30.65
N SER A 25 11.81 31.73 -29.49
CA SER A 25 11.80 30.86 -28.34
C SER A 25 10.93 29.66 -28.66
N CYS A 26 11.49 28.48 -28.47
CA CYS A 26 10.85 27.19 -28.62
C CYS A 26 9.59 27.09 -27.74
N GLU A 27 8.44 27.58 -28.19
CA GLU A 27 7.15 27.25 -27.57
C GLU A 27 6.90 25.75 -27.63
N ASP A 28 7.29 25.08 -28.74
CA ASP A 28 7.20 23.63 -28.90
C ASP A 28 8.03 22.80 -27.91
N TYR A 29 9.03 23.38 -27.23
CA TYR A 29 9.83 22.66 -26.24
C TYR A 29 9.16 22.61 -24.86
N LEU A 30 8.32 23.56 -24.53
CA LEU A 30 7.58 23.62 -23.26
C LEU A 30 6.27 22.83 -23.34
N ASP A 31 5.73 22.61 -24.54
CA ASP A 31 4.51 21.82 -24.76
C ASP A 31 4.77 20.31 -24.96
N LYS A 32 6.01 19.88 -25.02
CA LYS A 32 6.33 18.45 -24.93
C LYS A 32 6.08 18.00 -23.50
N SER A 33 4.94 17.34 -23.29
CA SER A 33 4.79 16.45 -22.12
C SER A 33 6.05 15.59 -22.03
N PRO A 34 6.67 15.45 -20.84
CA PRO A 34 7.83 14.59 -20.70
C PRO A 34 7.51 13.22 -21.28
N GLU A 35 8.25 12.76 -22.28
CA GLU A 35 8.04 11.47 -22.98
C GLU A 35 8.12 10.25 -22.01
N SER A 36 8.45 10.50 -20.73
CA SER A 36 8.56 9.49 -19.68
C SER A 36 7.37 9.45 -18.70
N THR A 37 6.40 10.35 -18.81
CA THR A 37 5.18 10.29 -17.96
C THR A 37 4.13 9.42 -18.62
N VAL A 38 3.90 8.25 -18.04
CA VAL A 38 2.75 7.41 -18.38
C VAL A 38 1.50 8.22 -18.06
N SER A 39 0.67 8.52 -19.07
CA SER A 39 -0.59 9.21 -18.84
C SER A 39 -1.53 8.35 -17.97
N GLU A 40 -2.47 8.99 -17.27
CA GLU A 40 -3.47 8.25 -16.51
C GLU A 40 -4.26 7.28 -17.43
N GLU A 41 -4.57 7.72 -18.66
CA GLU A 41 -5.25 6.90 -19.65
C GLU A 41 -4.42 5.65 -20.02
N ASP A 42 -3.12 5.80 -20.22
CA ASP A 42 -2.24 4.68 -20.55
C ASP A 42 -2.02 3.74 -19.37
N ALA A 43 -1.98 4.26 -18.13
CA ALA A 43 -1.77 3.45 -16.94
C ALA A 43 -2.88 2.41 -16.71
N PHE A 44 -4.13 2.73 -17.07
CA PHE A 44 -5.29 1.89 -16.85
C PHE A 44 -5.84 1.20 -18.09
N LYS A 45 -5.19 1.35 -19.23
CA LYS A 45 -5.68 0.94 -20.55
C LYS A 45 -5.88 -0.57 -20.72
N ASN A 46 -5.01 -1.38 -20.15
CA ASN A 46 -5.02 -2.84 -20.28
C ASN A 46 -4.41 -3.51 -19.05
N PHE A 47 -4.54 -4.84 -18.98
CA PHE A 47 -4.02 -5.62 -17.86
C PHE A 47 -2.55 -5.33 -17.55
N ARG A 48 -1.68 -5.35 -18.56
CA ARG A 48 -0.24 -5.18 -18.35
C ARG A 48 0.12 -3.82 -17.73
N ASN A 49 -0.49 -2.76 -18.22
CA ASN A 49 -0.23 -1.42 -17.74
C ASN A 49 -0.81 -1.24 -16.33
N PHE A 50 -2.03 -1.73 -16.12
CA PHE A 50 -2.68 -1.67 -14.82
C PHE A 50 -1.93 -2.52 -13.77
N GLN A 51 -1.46 -3.72 -14.15
CA GLN A 51 -0.61 -4.52 -13.27
C GLN A 51 0.67 -3.76 -12.91
N GLY A 52 1.30 -3.07 -13.86
CA GLY A 52 2.46 -2.21 -13.60
C GLY A 52 2.15 -1.12 -12.56
N PHE A 53 0.95 -0.54 -12.59
CA PHE A 53 0.50 0.39 -11.57
C PHE A 53 0.37 -0.26 -10.18
N ILE A 54 -0.07 -1.51 -10.11
CA ILE A 54 -0.22 -2.26 -8.85
C ILE A 54 1.14 -2.71 -8.31
N GLU A 55 2.14 -2.99 -9.16
CA GLU A 55 3.47 -3.44 -8.72
C GLU A 55 4.11 -2.51 -7.69
N GLU A 56 3.81 -1.23 -7.77
CA GLU A 56 4.31 -0.27 -6.79
C GLU A 56 3.74 -0.50 -5.38
N ILE A 57 2.51 -1.01 -5.28
CA ILE A 57 1.94 -1.42 -3.99
C ILE A 57 2.69 -2.63 -3.43
N TYR A 58 3.02 -3.61 -4.28
CA TYR A 58 3.85 -4.76 -3.89
C TYR A 58 5.23 -4.30 -3.40
N ASN A 59 5.84 -3.33 -4.08
CA ASN A 59 7.14 -2.80 -3.70
C ASN A 59 7.14 -2.08 -2.33
N CYS A 60 5.98 -1.58 -1.90
CA CYS A 60 5.83 -0.94 -0.59
C CYS A 60 5.72 -1.94 0.57
N ILE A 61 5.52 -3.24 0.30
CA ILE A 61 5.38 -4.25 1.36
C ILE A 61 6.69 -4.32 2.16
N PRO A 62 6.63 -4.10 3.48
CA PRO A 62 7.84 -4.13 4.30
C PRO A 62 8.39 -5.55 4.43
N ASP A 63 9.71 -5.65 4.38
CA ASP A 63 10.41 -6.89 4.68
C ASP A 63 10.48 -7.08 6.21
N LYS A 64 9.50 -7.80 6.74
CA LYS A 64 9.37 -8.03 8.18
C LYS A 64 10.44 -8.98 8.74
N GLU A 65 11.14 -9.72 7.90
CA GLU A 65 12.22 -10.63 8.31
C GLU A 65 13.58 -9.96 8.39
N LYS A 66 13.71 -8.80 7.77
CA LYS A 66 14.96 -8.07 7.74
C LYS A 66 15.24 -7.43 9.10
N CYS A 67 16.06 -8.06 9.88
CA CYS A 67 16.60 -7.50 11.12
C CYS A 67 17.56 -6.38 10.80
N ASN A 68 17.18 -5.15 11.07
CA ASN A 68 18.06 -4.03 11.00
C ASN A 68 18.16 -3.32 12.34
N TYR A 69 19.32 -2.79 12.65
CA TYR A 69 19.74 -2.28 13.94
C TYR A 69 18.70 -1.40 14.69
N CYS A 70 17.96 -0.55 14.02
CA CYS A 70 16.98 0.34 14.67
C CYS A 70 15.56 0.20 14.10
N THR A 71 15.37 -0.60 13.07
CA THR A 71 14.13 -0.63 12.29
C THR A 71 13.59 -2.04 12.10
N SER A 72 14.00 -2.97 12.95
CA SER A 72 13.58 -4.35 12.83
C SER A 72 12.13 -4.53 13.25
N TRP A 73 11.34 -5.07 12.34
CA TRP A 73 9.99 -5.48 12.59
C TRP A 73 9.89 -6.67 13.58
N ASN A 74 10.98 -7.42 13.72
CA ASN A 74 11.06 -8.63 14.52
C ASN A 74 11.47 -8.38 15.98
N TRP A 75 11.80 -7.15 16.32
CA TRP A 75 12.30 -6.81 17.65
C TRP A 75 11.21 -6.21 18.53
N GLY A 76 10.00 -6.70 18.42
CA GLY A 76 8.84 -6.17 19.11
C GLY A 76 8.09 -7.18 19.95
N ASP A 77 8.60 -8.39 20.09
CA ASP A 77 8.04 -9.39 20.98
C ASP A 77 8.79 -9.42 22.32
N ASP A 78 8.18 -10.04 23.31
CA ASP A 78 8.68 -10.18 24.67
C ASP A 78 9.78 -11.26 24.82
N GLU A 79 10.05 -12.01 23.74
CA GLU A 79 11.10 -13.05 23.69
C GLU A 79 12.47 -12.46 23.32
N LEU A 80 12.50 -11.31 22.68
CA LEU A 80 13.73 -10.65 22.21
C LEU A 80 13.96 -9.32 22.94
N PHE A 81 14.64 -9.38 24.06
CA PHE A 81 15.10 -8.19 24.75
C PHE A 81 16.48 -7.75 24.21
N ASN A 82 16.54 -6.52 23.72
CA ASN A 82 17.80 -5.90 23.33
C ASN A 82 18.04 -4.62 24.15
N SER A 83 19.07 -4.66 24.98
CA SER A 83 19.49 -3.52 25.81
C SER A 83 20.30 -2.47 25.05
N MET A 84 20.57 -2.67 23.78
CA MET A 84 21.52 -1.88 22.99
C MET A 84 20.98 -0.56 22.47
N GLY A 85 19.94 0.00 23.00
CA GLY A 85 19.65 1.36 22.64
C GLY A 85 18.19 1.75 22.48
N ASP A 86 17.99 3.04 22.35
CA ASP A 86 16.69 3.73 22.34
C ASP A 86 15.85 3.44 21.10
N GLY A 87 16.37 2.69 20.14
CA GLY A 87 15.73 2.43 18.86
C GLY A 87 14.85 1.17 18.81
N HIS A 88 14.82 0.35 19.87
CA HIS A 88 14.09 -0.93 19.85
C HIS A 88 12.73 -0.81 20.50
N MET A 89 11.70 -1.29 19.78
CA MET A 89 10.31 -1.23 20.21
C MET A 89 10.10 -1.88 21.57
N THR A 90 10.64 -3.07 21.81
CA THR A 90 10.51 -3.80 23.08
C THR A 90 11.08 -3.00 24.23
N HIS A 91 12.30 -2.46 24.08
CA HIS A 91 12.92 -1.65 25.12
C HIS A 91 12.09 -0.40 25.44
N GLN A 92 11.56 0.27 24.43
CA GLN A 92 10.70 1.44 24.63
C GLN A 92 9.35 1.08 25.23
N ALA A 93 8.80 -0.09 24.92
CA ALA A 93 7.58 -0.60 25.53
C ALA A 93 7.79 -0.90 27.02
N ASP A 94 8.90 -1.56 27.39
CA ASP A 94 9.28 -1.87 28.77
C ASP A 94 9.50 -0.61 29.62
N LEU A 95 10.08 0.42 29.01
CA LEU A 95 10.24 1.73 29.65
C LEU A 95 8.94 2.55 29.73
N GLY A 96 7.83 2.07 29.16
CA GLY A 96 6.57 2.83 29.05
C GLY A 96 6.65 4.00 28.08
N ASN A 97 7.65 4.04 27.22
CA ASN A 97 7.94 5.18 26.32
C ASN A 97 7.57 4.92 24.85
N PHE A 98 6.80 3.89 24.57
CA PHE A 98 6.43 3.47 23.22
C PHE A 98 5.81 4.60 22.40
N ARG A 99 4.94 5.41 23.02
CA ARG A 99 4.25 6.50 22.35
C ARG A 99 5.19 7.62 21.89
N ALA A 100 6.18 7.99 22.70
CA ALA A 100 7.19 8.97 22.30
C ALA A 100 8.13 8.40 21.25
N TRP A 101 8.44 7.12 21.32
CA TRP A 101 9.26 6.45 20.32
C TRP A 101 8.59 6.38 18.94
N GLN A 102 7.26 6.24 18.86
CA GLN A 102 6.51 6.25 17.58
C GLN A 102 6.78 7.49 16.73
N SER A 103 7.03 8.63 17.35
CA SER A 103 7.33 9.89 16.67
C SER A 103 8.82 10.13 16.43
N ASN A 104 9.68 9.20 16.83
CA ASN A 104 11.11 9.28 16.58
C ASN A 104 11.40 8.97 15.11
N GLY A 105 12.21 9.78 14.44
CA GLY A 105 12.59 9.61 13.03
C GLY A 105 13.32 8.30 12.69
N GLN A 106 13.68 7.49 13.68
CA GLN A 106 14.23 6.14 13.50
C GLN A 106 13.19 5.03 13.63
N CYS A 107 11.95 5.39 13.99
CA CYS A 107 10.89 4.43 14.15
C CYS A 107 10.32 3.97 12.80
N TRP A 108 10.30 2.67 12.57
CA TRP A 108 9.71 2.09 11.37
C TRP A 108 8.17 2.28 11.27
N LEU A 109 7.49 2.65 12.35
CA LEU A 109 6.07 2.97 12.33
C LEU A 109 5.79 4.30 11.64
N TYR A 110 6.58 5.32 11.94
CA TYR A 110 6.42 6.66 11.38
C TYR A 110 7.76 7.35 11.19
N ARG A 111 8.11 7.61 9.94
CA ARG A 111 9.30 8.37 9.56
C ARG A 111 8.93 9.40 8.51
N ASP A 112 9.24 10.66 8.77
CA ASP A 112 8.88 11.79 7.90
C ASP A 112 9.49 11.72 6.50
N SER A 113 10.69 11.15 6.38
CA SER A 113 11.41 11.01 5.12
C SER A 113 11.05 9.74 4.34
N SER A 114 9.94 9.08 4.67
CA SER A 114 9.52 7.87 3.98
C SER A 114 9.22 8.14 2.51
N ASN A 115 9.86 7.37 1.63
CA ASN A 115 9.70 7.47 0.19
C ASN A 115 9.28 6.12 -0.41
N PRO A 116 8.04 5.98 -0.93
CA PRO A 116 7.55 4.74 -1.54
C PRO A 116 8.37 4.26 -2.73
N ALA A 117 9.02 5.16 -3.45
CA ALA A 117 9.86 4.82 -4.60
C ALA A 117 11.30 4.41 -4.19
N SER A 118 11.67 4.54 -2.92
CA SER A 118 13.01 4.19 -2.45
C SER A 118 13.19 2.67 -2.41
N THR A 119 14.35 2.21 -2.88
CA THR A 119 14.79 0.82 -2.70
C THR A 119 15.50 0.62 -1.36
N ASN A 120 15.72 1.69 -0.60
CA ASN A 120 16.32 1.63 0.71
C ASN A 120 15.26 1.25 1.76
N ALA A 121 15.42 0.09 2.37
CA ALA A 121 14.49 -0.41 3.40
C ALA A 121 14.33 0.55 4.61
N PHE A 122 15.31 1.42 4.87
CA PHE A 122 15.22 2.43 5.93
C PHE A 122 14.27 3.59 5.62
N ASP A 123 13.97 3.82 4.34
CA ASP A 123 13.05 4.87 3.92
C ASP A 123 11.59 4.41 3.96
N HIS A 124 11.36 3.13 4.26
CA HIS A 124 10.03 2.55 4.38
C HIS A 124 9.54 2.63 5.81
N SER A 125 8.44 3.32 6.04
CA SER A 125 7.74 3.32 7.31
C SER A 125 6.25 3.05 7.13
N LEU A 126 5.64 2.43 8.11
CA LEU A 126 4.29 1.88 7.98
C LEU A 126 3.24 2.95 7.68
N TRP A 127 3.22 4.04 8.46
CA TRP A 127 2.15 5.04 8.36
C TRP A 127 2.07 5.70 6.97
N PRO A 128 3.12 6.36 6.46
CA PRO A 128 3.02 7.04 5.16
C PRO A 128 2.86 6.06 4.00
N HIS A 129 3.52 4.90 4.03
CA HIS A 129 3.39 3.90 2.97
C HIS A 129 1.99 3.31 2.91
N SER A 130 1.36 3.04 4.07
CA SER A 130 -0.01 2.52 4.10
C SER A 130 -0.98 3.49 3.44
N TRP A 131 -0.94 4.78 3.80
CA TRP A 131 -1.84 5.77 3.20
C TRP A 131 -1.59 5.98 1.71
N TYR A 132 -0.32 5.93 1.29
CA TYR A 132 0.04 5.95 -0.12
C TYR A 132 -0.58 4.75 -0.87
N CYS A 133 -0.42 3.55 -0.36
CA CYS A 133 -0.95 2.33 -0.97
C CYS A 133 -2.48 2.27 -0.96
N ILE A 134 -3.12 2.71 0.13
CA ILE A 134 -4.58 2.85 0.21
C ILE A 134 -5.08 3.82 -0.87
N ARG A 135 -4.42 4.98 -1.03
CA ARG A 135 -4.77 5.91 -2.10
C ARG A 135 -4.60 5.27 -3.48
N LYS A 136 -3.49 4.58 -3.74
CA LYS A 136 -3.28 3.87 -5.00
C LYS A 136 -4.35 2.82 -5.25
N ALA A 137 -4.71 2.03 -4.26
CA ALA A 137 -5.76 1.05 -4.39
C ALA A 137 -7.12 1.70 -4.75
N ASN A 138 -7.46 2.81 -4.08
CA ASN A 138 -8.68 3.56 -4.39
C ASN A 138 -8.67 4.16 -5.80
N VAL A 139 -7.53 4.74 -6.22
CA VAL A 139 -7.37 5.27 -7.59
C VAL A 139 -7.53 4.14 -8.62
N GLY A 140 -6.90 2.98 -8.38
CA GLY A 140 -7.07 1.82 -9.24
C GLY A 140 -8.52 1.37 -9.33
N LEU A 141 -9.20 1.20 -8.19
CA LEU A 141 -10.62 0.78 -8.16
C LEU A 141 -11.54 1.78 -8.88
N ALA A 142 -11.26 3.08 -8.80
CA ALA A 142 -12.03 4.11 -9.48
C ALA A 142 -11.81 4.15 -11.02
N ASN A 143 -10.77 3.47 -11.52
CA ASN A 143 -10.42 3.46 -12.94
C ASN A 143 -10.58 2.07 -13.62
N LEU A 144 -11.22 1.11 -12.95
CA LEU A 144 -11.41 -0.25 -13.50
C LEU A 144 -12.20 -0.28 -14.80
N ASP A 145 -13.13 0.63 -14.98
CA ASP A 145 -13.95 0.78 -16.18
C ASP A 145 -13.15 1.19 -17.42
N LYS A 146 -12.03 1.89 -17.24
CA LYS A 146 -11.14 2.31 -18.32
C LYS A 146 -10.37 1.12 -18.94
N MET A 147 -10.28 0.02 -18.22
CA MET A 147 -9.50 -1.13 -18.65
C MET A 147 -10.20 -1.89 -19.78
N VAL A 148 -9.51 -2.03 -20.90
CA VAL A 148 -9.89 -2.95 -21.97
C VAL A 148 -9.25 -4.30 -21.71
N GLY A 149 -10.07 -5.34 -21.58
CA GLY A 149 -9.63 -6.70 -21.27
C GLY A 149 -10.80 -7.64 -20.99
N THR A 150 -10.47 -8.89 -20.74
CA THR A 150 -11.46 -9.92 -20.35
C THR A 150 -11.96 -9.67 -18.94
N GLN A 151 -13.09 -10.32 -18.58
CA GLN A 151 -13.60 -10.24 -17.21
C GLN A 151 -12.62 -10.85 -16.21
N GLU A 152 -11.95 -11.98 -16.56
CA GLU A 152 -10.89 -12.59 -15.74
C GLU A 152 -9.78 -11.57 -15.43
N GLU A 153 -9.31 -10.84 -16.42
CA GLU A 153 -8.29 -9.80 -16.25
C GLU A 153 -8.74 -8.69 -15.30
N LYS A 154 -9.98 -8.22 -15.47
CA LYS A 154 -10.56 -7.18 -14.62
C LYS A 154 -10.72 -7.67 -13.18
N ASP A 155 -11.17 -8.89 -13.00
CA ASP A 155 -11.35 -9.52 -11.69
C ASP A 155 -10.01 -9.68 -10.96
N MET A 156 -8.96 -10.09 -11.67
CA MET A 156 -7.62 -10.22 -11.11
C MET A 156 -7.03 -8.86 -10.68
N ILE A 157 -7.25 -7.80 -11.45
CA ILE A 157 -6.84 -6.44 -11.09
C ILE A 157 -7.64 -5.96 -9.88
N ALA A 158 -8.97 -6.05 -9.94
CA ALA A 158 -9.85 -5.61 -8.86
C ALA A 158 -9.57 -6.37 -7.56
N GLY A 159 -9.38 -7.68 -7.64
CA GLY A 159 -9.10 -8.54 -6.48
C GLY A 159 -7.81 -8.14 -5.76
N GLN A 160 -6.74 -7.82 -6.50
CA GLN A 160 -5.50 -7.31 -5.90
C GLN A 160 -5.71 -5.96 -5.20
N LEU A 161 -6.44 -5.05 -5.84
CA LEU A 161 -6.70 -3.72 -5.29
C LEU A 161 -7.54 -3.78 -4.00
N TYR A 162 -8.60 -4.61 -3.98
CA TYR A 162 -9.38 -4.85 -2.77
C TYR A 162 -8.55 -5.49 -1.67
N PHE A 163 -7.73 -6.50 -2.01
CA PHE A 163 -6.83 -7.12 -1.05
C PHE A 163 -5.89 -6.08 -0.41
N PHE A 164 -5.20 -5.29 -1.22
CA PHE A 164 -4.24 -4.32 -0.70
C PHE A 164 -4.90 -3.17 0.06
N ARG A 165 -6.07 -2.71 -0.33
CA ARG A 165 -6.80 -1.71 0.44
C ARG A 165 -7.12 -2.22 1.84
N ALA A 166 -7.63 -3.44 1.95
CA ALA A 166 -7.90 -4.07 3.23
C ALA A 166 -6.64 -4.34 4.04
N TRP A 167 -5.61 -4.86 3.39
CA TRP A 167 -4.36 -5.27 4.04
C TRP A 167 -3.63 -4.07 4.66
N TRP A 168 -3.52 -2.97 3.94
CA TRP A 168 -2.89 -1.77 4.46
C TRP A 168 -3.68 -1.10 5.59
N HIS A 169 -5.01 -1.12 5.54
CA HIS A 169 -5.81 -0.71 6.69
C HIS A 169 -5.62 -1.65 7.88
N PHE A 170 -5.61 -2.96 7.65
CA PHE A 170 -5.39 -3.94 8.71
C PHE A 170 -4.02 -3.75 9.38
N GLU A 171 -2.96 -3.54 8.62
CA GLU A 171 -1.62 -3.26 9.17
C GLU A 171 -1.62 -1.98 10.03
N LEU A 172 -2.26 -0.90 9.56
CA LEU A 172 -2.41 0.31 10.38
C LEU A 172 -3.21 0.05 11.66
N MET A 173 -4.33 -0.66 11.56
CA MET A 173 -5.21 -0.97 12.68
C MET A 173 -4.49 -1.78 13.77
N THR A 174 -3.54 -2.62 13.38
CA THR A 174 -2.76 -3.43 14.31
C THR A 174 -2.01 -2.56 15.34
N TYR A 175 -1.54 -1.36 14.95
CA TYR A 175 -0.74 -0.48 15.80
C TYR A 175 -1.52 0.73 16.33
N TRP A 176 -2.49 1.25 15.59
CA TRP A 176 -3.23 2.46 15.95
C TRP A 176 -4.68 2.21 16.37
N GLY A 177 -5.16 0.97 16.29
CA GLY A 177 -6.56 0.65 16.58
C GLY A 177 -7.49 1.13 15.48
N GLY A 178 -8.70 1.57 15.83
CA GLY A 178 -9.63 2.16 14.86
C GLY A 178 -9.07 3.45 14.26
N LEU A 179 -9.42 3.71 13.01
CA LEU A 179 -8.95 4.87 12.24
C LEU A 179 -9.99 5.25 11.16
N PRO A 180 -9.85 6.38 10.46
CA PRO A 180 -10.66 6.64 9.29
C PRO A 180 -10.43 5.55 8.24
N TYR A 181 -11.49 4.83 7.84
CA TYR A 181 -11.39 3.86 6.75
C TYR A 181 -11.65 4.54 5.42
N VAL A 182 -10.59 4.69 4.61
CA VAL A 182 -10.62 5.44 3.36
C VAL A 182 -10.85 4.46 2.20
N ASP A 183 -12.09 4.38 1.72
CA ASP A 183 -12.54 3.47 0.66
C ASP A 183 -12.87 4.16 -0.66
N GLN A 184 -12.48 5.42 -0.80
CA GLN A 184 -12.65 6.23 -2.00
C GLN A 184 -11.45 7.14 -2.27
N VAL A 185 -11.35 7.67 -3.48
CA VAL A 185 -10.37 8.70 -3.82
C VAL A 185 -10.76 10.00 -3.14
N LEU A 186 -9.88 10.54 -2.31
CA LEU A 186 -10.07 11.84 -1.68
C LEU A 186 -9.52 12.93 -2.59
N ASP A 187 -10.27 14.01 -2.75
CA ASP A 187 -9.85 15.19 -3.48
C ASP A 187 -8.72 15.90 -2.72
N ALA A 188 -7.67 16.32 -3.44
CA ALA A 188 -6.52 17.01 -2.85
C ALA A 188 -6.87 18.39 -2.25
N THR A 189 -7.97 18.99 -2.70
CA THR A 189 -8.46 20.30 -2.24
C THR A 189 -9.51 20.17 -1.14
N GLN A 190 -9.97 18.95 -0.84
CA GLN A 190 -10.98 18.68 0.16
C GLN A 190 -10.38 18.82 1.57
N GLU A 191 -11.08 19.51 2.46
CA GLU A 191 -10.76 19.49 3.89
C GLU A 191 -10.97 18.06 4.43
N LEU A 192 -9.90 17.46 4.94
CA LEU A 192 -9.92 16.09 5.46
C LEU A 192 -10.41 16.10 6.91
N ASN A 193 -11.70 16.06 7.11
CA ASN A 193 -12.33 15.92 8.42
C ASN A 193 -13.02 14.54 8.54
N LEU A 194 -12.22 13.48 8.44
CA LEU A 194 -12.71 12.11 8.51
C LEU A 194 -12.76 11.63 9.96
N PRO A 195 -13.92 11.13 10.45
CA PRO A 195 -14.03 10.62 11.80
C PRO A 195 -13.21 9.33 11.97
N ARG A 196 -12.66 9.17 13.14
CA ARG A 196 -12.07 7.90 13.56
C ARG A 196 -13.19 6.89 13.83
N LEU A 197 -13.14 5.75 13.16
CA LEU A 197 -14.04 4.63 13.42
C LEU A 197 -13.52 3.76 14.56
N SER A 198 -14.38 2.94 15.15
CA SER A 198 -13.95 1.87 16.06
C SER A 198 -13.14 0.80 15.31
N TYR A 199 -12.41 -0.03 16.07
CA TYR A 199 -11.68 -1.14 15.47
C TYR A 199 -12.60 -2.10 14.72
N GLN A 200 -13.76 -2.44 15.31
CA GLN A 200 -14.74 -3.34 14.73
C GLN A 200 -15.32 -2.79 13.43
N GLU A 201 -15.70 -1.52 13.39
CA GLU A 201 -16.20 -0.89 12.16
C GLU A 201 -15.14 -0.92 11.04
N CYS A 202 -13.88 -0.65 11.38
CA CYS A 202 -12.78 -0.78 10.42
C CYS A 202 -12.59 -2.22 9.96
N ALA A 203 -12.65 -3.18 10.91
CA ALA A 203 -12.50 -4.60 10.60
C ALA A 203 -13.63 -5.13 9.71
N ASP A 204 -14.86 -4.69 9.90
CA ASP A 204 -15.99 -5.07 9.04
C ASP A 204 -15.81 -4.52 7.60
N LYS A 205 -15.31 -3.29 7.46
CA LYS A 205 -14.98 -2.72 6.14
C LYS A 205 -13.83 -3.47 5.47
N ALA A 206 -12.76 -3.76 6.22
CA ALA A 206 -11.63 -4.54 5.72
C ALA A 206 -12.07 -5.97 5.33
N ALA A 207 -12.94 -6.59 6.13
CA ALA A 207 -13.51 -7.91 5.83
C ALA A 207 -14.31 -7.92 4.53
N ALA A 208 -15.08 -6.88 4.25
CA ALA A 208 -15.82 -6.75 2.99
C ALA A 208 -14.86 -6.70 1.79
N ASP A 209 -13.75 -5.98 1.91
CA ASP A 209 -12.74 -5.91 0.86
C ASP A 209 -11.96 -7.23 0.72
N PHE A 210 -11.55 -7.88 1.81
CA PHE A 210 -10.93 -9.21 1.76
C PHE A 210 -11.86 -10.26 1.15
N ARG A 211 -13.17 -10.20 1.45
CA ARG A 211 -14.15 -11.09 0.84
C ARG A 211 -14.23 -10.88 -0.67
N ARG A 212 -14.36 -9.64 -1.12
CA ARG A 212 -14.32 -9.31 -2.55
C ARG A 212 -13.04 -9.78 -3.21
N ALA A 213 -11.90 -9.57 -2.56
CA ALA A 213 -10.61 -10.06 -3.06
C ALA A 213 -10.62 -11.59 -3.22
N ALA A 214 -11.11 -12.33 -2.21
CA ALA A 214 -11.20 -13.78 -2.28
C ALA A 214 -12.17 -14.29 -3.35
N ASP A 215 -13.22 -13.55 -3.67
CA ASP A 215 -14.17 -13.90 -4.71
C ASP A 215 -13.61 -13.67 -6.13
N LEU A 216 -12.76 -12.66 -6.31
CA LEU A 216 -12.23 -12.23 -7.60
C LEU A 216 -10.85 -12.85 -7.92
N LEU A 217 -10.03 -13.14 -6.90
CA LEU A 217 -8.70 -13.65 -7.10
C LEU A 217 -8.68 -15.16 -7.40
N PRO A 218 -7.76 -15.62 -8.27
CA PRO A 218 -7.57 -17.03 -8.50
C PRO A 218 -6.96 -17.72 -7.26
N ILE A 219 -7.18 -19.02 -7.13
CA ILE A 219 -6.48 -19.85 -6.16
C ILE A 219 -4.99 -19.97 -6.54
N ASP A 220 -4.74 -20.16 -7.82
CA ASP A 220 -3.41 -20.35 -8.40
C ASP A 220 -3.31 -19.53 -9.69
N TRP A 221 -2.40 -18.55 -9.69
CA TRP A 221 -2.16 -17.68 -10.84
C TRP A 221 -1.67 -18.46 -12.06
N ASP A 222 -0.83 -19.49 -11.87
CA ASP A 222 -0.25 -20.25 -12.97
C ASP A 222 -1.31 -21.05 -13.75
N LYS A 223 -2.52 -21.21 -13.19
CA LYS A 223 -3.65 -21.84 -13.85
C LYS A 223 -4.53 -20.88 -14.66
N THR A 224 -4.31 -19.58 -14.54
CA THR A 224 -5.06 -18.57 -15.28
C THR A 224 -4.48 -18.36 -16.68
N SER A 225 -5.28 -17.75 -17.58
CA SER A 225 -4.82 -17.43 -18.93
C SER A 225 -3.59 -16.50 -18.94
N ILE A 226 -3.58 -15.52 -18.01
CA ILE A 226 -2.51 -14.53 -17.87
C ILE A 226 -1.31 -15.09 -17.14
N GLY A 227 -1.55 -15.80 -16.04
CA GLY A 227 -0.50 -16.34 -15.20
C GLY A 227 0.39 -17.35 -15.93
N LYS A 228 -0.17 -18.10 -16.87
CA LYS A 228 0.59 -19.02 -17.74
C LYS A 228 1.70 -18.34 -18.53
N ALA A 229 1.51 -17.08 -18.92
CA ALA A 229 2.55 -16.32 -19.63
C ALA A 229 3.75 -15.99 -18.72
N MET A 230 3.58 -16.10 -17.41
CA MET A 230 4.60 -15.80 -16.38
C MET A 230 4.72 -16.96 -15.37
N GLU A 231 4.48 -18.19 -15.82
CA GLU A 231 4.54 -19.41 -14.99
C GLU A 231 5.85 -19.47 -14.18
N GLY A 232 5.75 -19.80 -12.90
CA GLY A 232 6.87 -19.83 -11.97
C GLY A 232 7.28 -18.45 -11.41
N LYS A 233 6.69 -17.34 -11.89
CA LYS A 233 6.93 -15.98 -11.39
C LYS A 233 5.77 -15.41 -10.58
N ASN A 234 4.70 -16.18 -10.42
CA ASN A 234 3.48 -15.73 -9.76
C ASN A 234 3.42 -16.11 -8.26
N GLN A 235 4.46 -16.71 -7.71
CA GLN A 235 4.46 -17.27 -6.35
C GLN A 235 4.16 -16.27 -5.25
N LEU A 236 4.55 -15.01 -5.44
CA LEU A 236 4.32 -13.92 -4.48
C LEU A 236 3.09 -13.07 -4.80
N ARG A 237 2.30 -13.43 -5.81
CA ARG A 237 1.05 -12.74 -6.14
C ARG A 237 0.00 -13.04 -5.08
N VAL A 238 -0.71 -11.99 -4.65
CA VAL A 238 -1.87 -12.18 -3.77
C VAL A 238 -2.93 -13.02 -4.50
N ASN A 239 -3.50 -13.97 -3.79
CA ASN A 239 -4.43 -14.94 -4.33
C ASN A 239 -5.60 -15.19 -3.36
N LYS A 240 -6.56 -16.02 -3.76
CA LYS A 240 -7.72 -16.36 -2.92
C LYS A 240 -7.34 -16.89 -1.55
N ILE A 241 -6.31 -17.73 -1.45
CA ILE A 241 -5.88 -18.35 -0.18
C ILE A 241 -5.37 -17.27 0.77
N MET A 242 -4.55 -16.33 0.26
CA MET A 242 -4.06 -15.20 1.06
C MET A 242 -5.22 -14.31 1.52
N ALA A 243 -6.18 -14.02 0.63
CA ALA A 243 -7.34 -13.19 0.96
C ALA A 243 -8.21 -13.82 2.05
N LEU A 244 -8.47 -15.13 1.99
CA LEU A 244 -9.21 -15.87 3.02
C LEU A 244 -8.44 -15.94 4.34
N GLY A 245 -7.12 -16.13 4.29
CA GLY A 245 -6.25 -16.12 5.46
C GLY A 245 -6.31 -14.79 6.20
N TYR A 246 -6.20 -13.67 5.47
CA TYR A 246 -6.30 -12.34 6.07
C TYR A 246 -7.73 -11.98 6.48
N LEU A 247 -8.76 -12.46 5.79
CA LEU A 247 -10.16 -12.34 6.23
C LEU A 247 -10.35 -12.99 7.60
N GLY A 248 -9.90 -14.23 7.78
CA GLY A 248 -9.95 -14.93 9.05
C GLY A 248 -9.14 -14.22 10.14
N LYS A 249 -7.92 -13.80 9.84
CA LYS A 249 -7.05 -13.08 10.76
C LYS A 249 -7.67 -11.75 11.20
N ASN A 250 -8.23 -10.99 10.28
CA ASN A 250 -8.89 -9.71 10.57
C ASN A 250 -10.06 -9.88 11.53
N TYR A 251 -10.90 -10.89 11.33
CA TYR A 251 -11.99 -11.19 12.25
C TYR A 251 -11.49 -11.70 13.61
N LEU A 252 -10.46 -12.54 13.62
CA LEU A 252 -9.88 -13.05 14.87
C LEU A 252 -9.34 -11.91 15.74
N TRP A 253 -8.66 -10.95 15.15
CA TRP A 253 -8.18 -9.76 15.84
C TRP A 253 -9.33 -8.89 16.34
N ALA A 254 -10.35 -8.64 15.52
CA ALA A 254 -11.52 -7.87 15.90
C ALA A 254 -12.27 -8.48 17.11
N GLY A 255 -12.28 -9.80 17.19
CA GLY A 255 -12.86 -10.56 18.31
C GLY A 255 -11.96 -10.68 19.53
N SER A 256 -10.70 -10.29 19.46
CA SER A 256 -9.77 -10.41 20.57
C SER A 256 -10.12 -9.47 21.74
N PRO A 257 -9.84 -9.85 22.98
CA PRO A 257 -10.07 -8.99 24.14
C PRO A 257 -9.38 -7.63 24.04
N LEU A 258 -8.21 -7.58 23.39
CA LEU A 258 -7.44 -6.36 23.20
C LEU A 258 -8.18 -5.35 22.33
N MET A 259 -8.83 -5.80 21.26
CA MET A 259 -9.47 -4.93 20.24
C MET A 259 -10.95 -4.73 20.47
N LYS A 260 -11.61 -5.62 21.21
CA LYS A 260 -13.06 -5.65 21.42
C LYS A 260 -13.66 -4.34 21.93
N ASN A 261 -12.92 -3.59 22.73
CA ASN A 261 -13.37 -2.31 23.30
C ASN A 261 -12.64 -1.12 22.70
N GLY A 262 -12.29 -1.18 21.41
CA GLY A 262 -11.60 -0.10 20.71
C GLY A 262 -10.12 0.01 21.04
N ALA A 263 -9.47 -1.10 21.45
CA ALA A 263 -8.10 -1.14 21.94
C ALA A 263 -7.88 -0.28 23.21
N GLN A 264 -8.93 -0.04 23.99
CA GLN A 264 -8.80 0.63 25.28
C GLN A 264 -8.38 -0.38 26.35
N LEU A 265 -7.09 -0.37 26.66
CA LEU A 265 -6.55 -1.08 27.80
C LEU A 265 -7.10 -0.50 29.10
N GLY A 266 -7.65 -1.34 29.95
CA GLY A 266 -8.04 -0.98 31.31
C GLY A 266 -9.53 -0.96 31.61
N GLY A 267 -10.37 -1.35 30.69
CA GLY A 267 -11.75 -1.72 31.05
C GLY A 267 -11.72 -3.03 31.83
N ALA A 268 -11.92 -2.97 33.12
CA ALA A 268 -11.58 -3.99 34.10
C ALA A 268 -12.18 -5.39 33.93
N ASN A 269 -12.97 -5.70 32.94
CA ASN A 269 -13.75 -6.95 32.88
C ASN A 269 -13.87 -7.61 31.51
N ALA A 270 -13.03 -7.31 30.53
CA ALA A 270 -13.27 -7.76 29.17
C ALA A 270 -12.15 -8.62 28.57
N TYR A 271 -11.75 -9.66 29.29
CA TYR A 271 -10.82 -10.67 28.76
C TYR A 271 -11.50 -11.73 27.89
N ASN A 272 -12.81 -11.63 27.68
CA ASN A 272 -13.55 -12.56 26.85
C ASN A 272 -13.47 -12.16 25.39
N TYR A 273 -13.26 -13.15 24.52
CA TYR A 273 -13.38 -12.97 23.07
C TYR A 273 -14.81 -12.62 22.66
N ASP A 274 -14.94 -11.92 21.55
CA ASP A 274 -16.22 -11.72 20.89
C ASP A 274 -16.57 -12.96 20.07
N GLU A 275 -17.62 -13.66 20.49
CA GLU A 275 -18.02 -14.95 19.90
C GLU A 275 -18.42 -14.82 18.43
N GLU A 276 -19.07 -13.74 18.03
CA GLU A 276 -19.52 -13.56 16.66
C GLU A 276 -18.34 -13.32 15.70
N TYR A 277 -17.37 -12.52 16.10
CA TYR A 277 -16.16 -12.36 15.31
C TYR A 277 -15.33 -13.63 15.24
N CYS A 278 -15.25 -14.39 16.34
CA CYS A 278 -14.57 -15.68 16.33
C CYS A 278 -15.26 -16.70 15.40
N LYS A 279 -16.58 -16.72 15.35
CA LYS A 279 -17.34 -17.56 14.39
C LYS A 279 -17.05 -17.15 12.95
N LYS A 280 -17.07 -15.85 12.64
CA LYS A 280 -16.72 -15.34 11.29
C LYS A 280 -15.27 -15.72 10.91
N ALA A 281 -14.33 -15.63 11.84
CA ALA A 281 -12.95 -16.06 11.63
C ALA A 281 -12.87 -17.56 11.31
N ALA A 282 -13.54 -18.39 12.12
CA ALA A 282 -13.60 -19.84 11.92
C ALA A 282 -14.22 -20.23 10.56
N GLN A 283 -15.25 -19.51 10.10
CA GLN A 283 -15.85 -19.71 8.78
C GLN A 283 -14.86 -19.41 7.65
N ALA A 284 -14.14 -18.28 7.73
CA ALA A 284 -13.15 -17.89 6.72
C ALA A 284 -11.97 -18.89 6.65
N PHE A 285 -11.45 -19.30 7.81
CA PHE A 285 -10.41 -20.33 7.88
C PHE A 285 -10.92 -21.70 7.44
N GLY A 286 -12.17 -22.04 7.73
CA GLY A 286 -12.80 -23.28 7.28
C GLY A 286 -12.92 -23.35 5.76
N GLU A 287 -13.30 -22.24 5.10
CA GLU A 287 -13.31 -22.14 3.64
C GLU A 287 -11.90 -22.34 3.06
N LEU A 288 -10.89 -21.67 3.65
CA LEU A 288 -9.49 -21.84 3.26
C LEU A 288 -9.04 -23.30 3.39
N LEU A 289 -9.28 -23.93 4.54
CA LEU A 289 -8.89 -25.31 4.79
C LEU A 289 -9.57 -26.28 3.81
N THR A 290 -10.84 -26.04 3.48
CA THR A 290 -11.55 -26.85 2.49
C THR A 290 -10.86 -26.83 1.12
N LEU A 291 -10.33 -25.66 0.70
CA LEU A 291 -9.57 -25.56 -0.55
C LEU A 291 -8.21 -26.26 -0.48
N VAL A 292 -7.52 -26.16 0.66
CA VAL A 292 -6.21 -26.80 0.89
C VAL A 292 -6.35 -28.31 0.95
N GLU A 293 -7.24 -28.84 1.80
CA GLU A 293 -7.47 -30.27 1.99
C GLU A 293 -8.10 -30.92 0.76
N GLY A 294 -8.90 -30.15 0.01
CA GLY A 294 -9.46 -30.57 -1.28
C GLY A 294 -8.45 -30.63 -2.43
N GLY A 295 -7.16 -30.34 -2.17
CA GLY A 295 -6.11 -30.38 -3.18
C GLY A 295 -6.24 -29.33 -4.28
N GLN A 296 -6.99 -28.26 -4.04
CA GLN A 296 -7.20 -27.18 -5.01
C GLN A 296 -6.05 -26.18 -5.06
N THR A 297 -5.13 -26.24 -4.11
CA THR A 297 -3.97 -25.37 -4.00
C THR A 297 -2.70 -26.17 -3.78
N GLN A 298 -1.55 -25.57 -4.12
CA GLN A 298 -0.22 -26.13 -3.83
C GLN A 298 0.22 -25.92 -2.37
N TYR A 299 -0.50 -25.11 -1.60
CA TYR A 299 -0.16 -24.84 -0.20
C TYR A 299 -0.48 -26.06 0.66
N ALA A 300 0.39 -26.35 1.60
CA ALA A 300 0.21 -27.36 2.64
C ALA A 300 0.86 -26.88 3.94
N LEU A 301 0.40 -27.39 5.06
CA LEU A 301 1.12 -27.21 6.31
C LEU A 301 2.46 -27.93 6.23
N ALA A 302 3.53 -27.24 6.58
CA ALA A 302 4.84 -27.88 6.68
C ALA A 302 4.82 -28.92 7.81
N GLU A 303 5.46 -30.07 7.56
CA GLU A 303 5.67 -31.05 8.63
C GLU A 303 6.59 -30.43 9.70
N PHE A 304 6.17 -30.54 10.94
CA PHE A 304 6.99 -30.14 12.08
C PHE A 304 8.13 -31.16 12.21
N LYS A 305 9.37 -30.72 11.98
CA LYS A 305 10.57 -31.55 12.11
C LYS A 305 11.29 -31.26 13.40
#